data_46b25238fa1751c974b3b33d6e160833
#
_entry.id   46b25238fa1751c974b3b33d6e160833
#
_cell.length_a   1.000
_cell.length_b   1.000
_cell.length_c   1.000
_cell.angle_alpha   90.00
_cell.angle_beta   90.00
_cell.angle_gamma   90.00
#
_symmetry.space_group_name_H-M   'P 1'
#
loop_
_entity.id
_entity.type
_entity.pdbx_description
1 polymer ?
#
loop_
_entity_poly.entity_id
_entity_poly.type
_entity_poly.pdbx_seq_one_letter_code
_entity_poly.pdbx_strand_id
1 'polypeptide(L)'
;MLRALLIHLSENRPMRAMAERSIVGLRMSRRFVAGTTVEEALAAAQAVNRLGMGVSLDNLGENVTNAEEARQSAQVYQRLLHEIEERKLQANVSVKLTHMGLDVDEKLARELVSGLVAKAGNGHPRNFVRVDMEGSPYTQRTLDLVHELHRQPGNAGVVGAVIQSYMRRGEQDVEKLLAAGIRIRLCKGAYKEPPEIAYQKKSEVDANYVKLTKMLLKSGIYHGIATHDPRMIEAAIAFARQERIPPQSFEFQMLYGIRRDLQQKLVREGWRMRVYIPFGTEWYPYLMRRLAERPANLLFLMKNIFR
;
A
#
# COMPACT_ATOMS: atom_id res chain seq x y z
N MET A 1 23.57 -3.46 10.72
CA MET A 1 23.44 -4.63 11.60
C MET A 1 22.00 -4.82 12.11
N LEU A 2 21.38 -3.90 12.85
CA LEU A 2 20.02 -4.08 13.41
C LEU A 2 18.92 -4.35 12.36
N ARG A 3 18.94 -3.64 11.21
CA ARG A 3 17.99 -3.87 10.11
C ARG A 3 18.08 -5.29 9.55
N ALA A 4 19.29 -5.78 9.32
CA ALA A 4 19.50 -7.14 8.79
C ALA A 4 19.06 -8.21 9.79
N LEU A 5 19.33 -8.00 11.09
CA LEU A 5 18.85 -8.87 12.16
C LEU A 5 17.33 -8.93 12.21
N LEU A 6 16.65 -7.79 12.17
CA LEU A 6 15.18 -7.75 12.22
C LEU A 6 14.53 -8.41 10.98
N ILE A 7 15.13 -8.25 9.81
CA ILE A 7 14.68 -8.94 8.59
C ILE A 7 14.89 -10.46 8.73
N HIS A 8 16.07 -10.89 9.19
CA HIS A 8 16.34 -12.32 9.43
C HIS A 8 15.37 -12.91 10.47
N LEU A 9 15.08 -12.17 11.55
CA LEU A 9 14.09 -12.60 12.54
C LEU A 9 12.67 -12.66 11.97
N SER A 10 12.35 -11.86 10.95
CA SER A 10 11.02 -11.91 10.30
C SER A 10 10.76 -13.24 9.56
N GLU A 11 11.82 -13.92 9.14
CA GLU A 11 11.77 -15.20 8.42
C GLU A 11 11.85 -16.42 9.36
N ASN A 12 12.16 -16.18 10.66
CA ASN A 12 12.33 -17.24 11.65
C ASN A 12 10.97 -17.81 12.09
N ARG A 13 10.60 -18.98 11.58
CA ARG A 13 9.30 -19.64 11.85
C ARG A 13 9.01 -19.89 13.35
N PRO A 14 9.94 -20.42 14.18
CA PRO A 14 9.72 -20.59 15.62
C PRO A 14 9.43 -19.27 16.35
N MET A 15 10.19 -18.23 16.08
CA MET A 15 9.98 -16.90 16.69
C MET A 15 8.67 -16.28 16.26
N ARG A 16 8.31 -16.43 14.99
CA ARG A 16 7.02 -16.03 14.45
C ARG A 16 5.87 -16.69 15.21
N ALA A 17 5.87 -18.02 15.31
CA ALA A 17 4.83 -18.79 16.01
C ALA A 17 4.71 -18.38 17.49
N MET A 18 5.83 -18.12 18.17
CA MET A 18 5.84 -17.64 19.55
C MET A 18 5.26 -16.22 19.67
N ALA A 19 5.66 -15.30 18.78
CA ALA A 19 5.16 -13.92 18.78
C ALA A 19 3.66 -13.86 18.47
N GLU A 20 3.19 -14.61 17.47
CA GLU A 20 1.79 -14.65 17.04
C GLU A 20 0.84 -15.23 18.09
N ARG A 21 1.35 -16.11 18.97
CA ARG A 21 0.61 -16.65 20.13
C ARG A 21 0.70 -15.77 21.38
N SER A 22 1.62 -14.81 21.40
CA SER A 22 1.86 -13.94 22.56
C SER A 22 0.84 -12.79 22.59
N ILE A 23 0.18 -12.62 23.74
CA ILE A 23 -0.69 -11.45 23.99
C ILE A 23 0.10 -10.14 23.85
N VAL A 24 1.36 -10.13 24.26
CA VAL A 24 2.26 -8.97 24.14
C VAL A 24 2.55 -8.69 22.68
N GLY A 25 2.88 -9.71 21.87
CA GLY A 25 3.09 -9.59 20.44
C GLY A 25 1.88 -9.02 19.72
N LEU A 26 0.69 -9.55 19.98
CA LEU A 26 -0.58 -9.06 19.43
C LEU A 26 -0.86 -7.62 19.87
N ARG A 27 -0.62 -7.25 21.13
CA ARG A 27 -0.80 -5.87 21.61
C ARG A 27 0.16 -4.90 20.93
N MET A 28 1.40 -5.32 20.71
CA MET A 28 2.39 -4.52 19.98
C MET A 28 2.02 -4.32 18.50
N SER A 29 1.51 -5.37 17.85
CA SER A 29 1.12 -5.29 16.45
C SER A 29 -0.04 -4.33 16.20
N ARG A 30 -0.99 -4.22 17.14
CA ARG A 30 -2.19 -3.36 17.03
C ARG A 30 -1.92 -1.89 16.78
N ARG A 31 -0.70 -1.44 17.04
CA ARG A 31 -0.28 -0.08 16.67
C ARG A 31 -0.17 0.10 15.16
N PHE A 32 0.26 -0.93 14.43
CA PHE A 32 0.60 -0.87 13.01
C PHE A 32 -0.31 -1.76 12.15
N VAL A 33 -1.04 -2.66 12.78
CA VAL A 33 -1.95 -3.64 12.16
C VAL A 33 -3.31 -3.53 12.84
N ALA A 34 -4.36 -3.46 12.08
CA ALA A 34 -5.72 -3.23 12.58
C ALA A 34 -6.42 -4.47 13.16
N GLY A 35 -5.64 -5.50 13.51
CA GLY A 35 -6.15 -6.78 13.99
C GLY A 35 -5.97 -7.90 12.98
N THR A 36 -6.61 -9.02 13.23
CA THR A 36 -6.47 -10.24 12.44
C THR A 36 -7.71 -10.58 11.62
N THR A 37 -8.83 -9.90 11.87
CA THR A 37 -10.12 -10.18 11.23
C THR A 37 -10.59 -9.03 10.32
N VAL A 38 -11.48 -9.34 9.40
CA VAL A 38 -12.14 -8.36 8.53
C VAL A 38 -12.90 -7.33 9.36
N GLU A 39 -13.58 -7.75 10.43
CA GLU A 39 -14.35 -6.90 11.32
C GLU A 39 -13.48 -5.85 12.02
N GLU A 40 -12.32 -6.27 12.54
CA GLU A 40 -11.35 -5.34 13.17
C GLU A 40 -10.82 -4.33 12.15
N ALA A 41 -10.53 -4.77 10.91
CA ALA A 41 -10.09 -3.90 9.82
C ALA A 41 -11.16 -2.86 9.44
N LEU A 42 -12.43 -3.29 9.32
CA LEU A 42 -13.56 -2.41 9.00
C LEU A 42 -13.84 -1.41 10.14
N ALA A 43 -13.76 -1.83 11.39
CA ALA A 43 -13.87 -0.94 12.54
C ALA A 43 -12.75 0.13 12.55
N ALA A 44 -11.51 -0.26 12.25
CA ALA A 44 -10.39 0.67 12.12
C ALA A 44 -10.60 1.63 10.92
N ALA A 45 -11.10 1.13 9.79
CA ALA A 45 -11.43 1.96 8.63
C ALA A 45 -12.48 3.01 8.98
N GLN A 46 -13.56 2.61 9.67
CA GLN A 46 -14.59 3.53 10.13
C GLN A 46 -14.05 4.60 11.07
N ALA A 47 -13.17 4.22 12.01
CA ALA A 47 -12.53 5.17 12.93
C ALA A 47 -11.66 6.20 12.18
N VAL A 48 -10.93 5.78 11.15
CA VAL A 48 -10.11 6.66 10.30
C VAL A 48 -11.00 7.56 9.43
N ASN A 49 -12.11 7.05 8.89
CA ASN A 49 -13.06 7.86 8.12
C ASN A 49 -13.69 8.99 8.96
N ARG A 50 -13.98 8.74 10.24
CA ARG A 50 -14.48 9.80 11.17
C ARG A 50 -13.48 10.96 11.34
N LEU A 51 -12.21 10.73 11.07
CA LEU A 51 -11.17 11.76 11.09
C LEU A 51 -10.99 12.47 9.73
N GLY A 52 -11.90 12.24 8.77
CA GLY A 52 -11.87 12.84 7.44
C GLY A 52 -10.84 12.23 6.48
N MET A 53 -10.34 11.03 6.77
CA MET A 53 -9.34 10.35 5.96
C MET A 53 -9.92 9.13 5.24
N GLY A 54 -9.53 8.93 3.97
CA GLY A 54 -9.81 7.69 3.25
C GLY A 54 -8.94 6.53 3.73
N VAL A 55 -9.30 5.32 3.33
CA VAL A 55 -8.60 4.10 3.75
C VAL A 55 -8.26 3.22 2.55
N SER A 56 -7.12 2.52 2.62
CA SER A 56 -6.76 1.39 1.75
C SER A 56 -6.59 0.17 2.65
N LEU A 57 -7.41 -0.87 2.46
CA LEU A 57 -7.34 -2.11 3.25
C LEU A 57 -6.44 -3.13 2.55
N ASP A 58 -5.51 -3.71 3.29
CA ASP A 58 -4.58 -4.75 2.84
C ASP A 58 -4.68 -5.97 3.76
N ASN A 59 -5.14 -7.09 3.22
CA ASN A 59 -5.05 -8.38 3.91
C ASN A 59 -3.62 -8.90 3.81
N LEU A 60 -2.93 -8.94 4.96
CA LEU A 60 -1.54 -9.37 5.04
C LEU A 60 -1.37 -10.83 4.63
N GLY A 61 -0.52 -11.04 3.66
CA GLY A 61 -0.11 -12.31 3.09
C GLY A 61 0.72 -12.07 1.85
N GLU A 62 1.68 -12.95 1.60
CA GLU A 62 2.56 -12.94 0.44
C GLU A 62 2.93 -14.39 0.12
N ASN A 63 3.26 -14.66 -1.15
CA ASN A 63 3.84 -15.94 -1.57
C ASN A 63 3.01 -17.17 -1.13
N VAL A 64 1.72 -17.17 -1.45
CA VAL A 64 0.87 -18.37 -1.28
C VAL A 64 1.44 -19.53 -2.07
N THR A 65 1.24 -20.74 -1.55
CA THR A 65 1.90 -21.96 -2.06
C THR A 65 1.00 -22.84 -2.90
N ASN A 66 -0.29 -22.58 -2.92
CA ASN A 66 -1.28 -23.34 -3.67
C ASN A 66 -2.49 -22.49 -4.08
N ALA A 67 -3.26 -23.03 -5.01
CA ALA A 67 -4.42 -22.34 -5.59
C ALA A 67 -5.55 -22.09 -4.56
N GLU A 68 -5.69 -22.94 -3.56
CA GLU A 68 -6.73 -22.78 -2.54
C GLU A 68 -6.45 -21.57 -1.65
N GLU A 69 -5.22 -21.39 -1.19
CA GLU A 69 -4.81 -20.20 -0.44
C GLU A 69 -5.05 -18.92 -1.24
N ALA A 70 -4.73 -18.92 -2.55
CA ALA A 70 -4.98 -17.77 -3.42
C ALA A 70 -6.48 -17.45 -3.52
N ARG A 71 -7.35 -18.45 -3.67
CA ARG A 71 -8.81 -18.28 -3.70
C ARG A 71 -9.35 -17.74 -2.37
N GLN A 72 -8.88 -18.28 -1.25
CA GLN A 72 -9.25 -17.80 0.09
C GLN A 72 -8.86 -16.34 0.28
N SER A 73 -7.66 -15.94 -0.16
CA SER A 73 -7.23 -14.55 -0.14
C SER A 73 -8.16 -13.66 -0.96
N ALA A 74 -8.52 -14.07 -2.17
CA ALA A 74 -9.45 -13.33 -3.02
C ALA A 74 -10.85 -13.22 -2.39
N GLN A 75 -11.35 -14.26 -1.72
CA GLN A 75 -12.63 -14.22 -1.00
C GLN A 75 -12.65 -13.16 0.11
N VAL A 76 -11.54 -13.01 0.85
CA VAL A 76 -11.40 -11.93 1.86
C VAL A 76 -11.56 -10.56 1.21
N TYR A 77 -10.92 -10.31 0.07
CA TYR A 77 -11.05 -9.03 -0.63
C TYR A 77 -12.43 -8.82 -1.24
N GLN A 78 -13.08 -9.88 -1.74
CA GLN A 78 -14.47 -9.81 -2.20
C GLN A 78 -15.41 -9.42 -1.06
N ARG A 79 -15.21 -9.98 0.13
CA ARG A 79 -15.95 -9.63 1.34
C ARG A 79 -15.68 -8.17 1.74
N LEU A 80 -14.41 -7.73 1.73
CA LEU A 80 -14.05 -6.33 2.02
C LEU A 80 -14.77 -5.36 1.08
N LEU A 81 -14.76 -5.61 -0.23
CA LEU A 81 -15.45 -4.74 -1.19
C LEU A 81 -16.95 -4.66 -0.94
N HIS A 82 -17.59 -5.78 -0.60
CA HIS A 82 -19.00 -5.82 -0.21
C HIS A 82 -19.27 -5.00 1.06
N GLU A 83 -18.52 -5.23 2.11
CA GLU A 83 -18.69 -4.55 3.40
C GLU A 83 -18.38 -3.03 3.31
N ILE A 84 -17.43 -2.63 2.46
CA ILE A 84 -17.12 -1.23 2.20
C ILE A 84 -18.34 -0.54 1.57
N GLU A 85 -19.01 -1.19 0.62
CA GLU A 85 -20.22 -0.69 -0.04
C GLU A 85 -21.38 -0.60 0.96
N GLU A 86 -21.71 -1.69 1.65
CA GLU A 86 -22.82 -1.75 2.62
C GLU A 86 -22.67 -0.71 3.76
N ARG A 87 -21.46 -0.55 4.27
CA ARG A 87 -21.17 0.41 5.35
C ARG A 87 -20.87 1.82 4.85
N LYS A 88 -20.88 2.05 3.53
CA LYS A 88 -20.57 3.33 2.87
C LYS A 88 -19.23 3.91 3.33
N LEU A 89 -18.21 3.05 3.49
CA LEU A 89 -16.90 3.46 3.94
C LEU A 89 -16.12 4.17 2.80
N GLN A 90 -15.39 5.22 3.14
CA GLN A 90 -14.42 5.84 2.23
C GLN A 90 -13.14 4.98 2.20
N ALA A 91 -13.25 3.79 1.62
CA ALA A 91 -12.18 2.81 1.59
C ALA A 91 -12.06 2.15 0.21
N ASN A 92 -10.86 1.66 -0.08
CA ASN A 92 -10.57 0.78 -1.20
C ASN A 92 -9.68 -0.38 -0.72
N VAL A 93 -9.33 -1.28 -1.62
CA VAL A 93 -8.46 -2.41 -1.31
C VAL A 93 -7.12 -2.31 -2.03
N SER A 94 -6.07 -2.83 -1.39
CA SER A 94 -4.75 -3.05 -1.98
C SER A 94 -4.45 -4.55 -1.98
N VAL A 95 -4.01 -5.08 -3.13
CA VAL A 95 -3.77 -6.51 -3.32
C VAL A 95 -2.34 -6.75 -3.82
N LYS A 96 -1.71 -7.85 -3.41
CA LYS A 96 -0.43 -8.32 -3.94
C LYS A 96 -0.65 -9.50 -4.87
N LEU A 97 0.06 -9.52 -5.99
CA LEU A 97 -0.10 -10.61 -6.96
C LEU A 97 0.41 -11.95 -6.42
N THR A 98 1.47 -11.95 -5.61
CA THR A 98 1.94 -13.19 -4.96
C THR A 98 0.94 -13.76 -3.97
N HIS A 99 0.12 -12.88 -3.33
CA HIS A 99 -0.99 -13.30 -2.47
C HIS A 99 -2.21 -13.78 -3.26
N MET A 100 -2.30 -13.39 -4.55
CA MET A 100 -3.29 -13.90 -5.50
C MET A 100 -2.81 -15.14 -6.27
N GLY A 101 -1.65 -15.70 -5.90
CA GLY A 101 -1.13 -16.94 -6.49
C GLY A 101 -0.29 -16.76 -7.76
N LEU A 102 0.30 -15.57 -7.99
CA LEU A 102 1.09 -15.30 -9.20
C LEU A 102 2.23 -16.31 -9.43
N ASP A 103 2.85 -16.81 -8.36
CA ASP A 103 3.92 -17.81 -8.44
C ASP A 103 3.41 -19.26 -8.49
N VAL A 104 2.12 -19.47 -8.25
CA VAL A 104 1.46 -20.78 -8.34
C VAL A 104 0.90 -20.99 -9.74
N ASP A 105 0.10 -20.04 -10.22
CA ASP A 105 -0.52 -20.05 -11.54
C ASP A 105 -0.88 -18.60 -11.93
N GLU A 106 -0.23 -18.08 -12.96
CA GLU A 106 -0.44 -16.73 -13.46
C GLU A 106 -1.86 -16.52 -13.98
N LYS A 107 -2.46 -17.54 -14.60
CA LYS A 107 -3.83 -17.48 -15.10
C LYS A 107 -4.82 -17.34 -13.94
N LEU A 108 -4.63 -18.14 -12.87
CA LEU A 108 -5.43 -18.03 -11.66
C LEU A 108 -5.31 -16.65 -11.02
N ALA A 109 -4.08 -16.11 -10.85
CA ALA A 109 -3.90 -14.78 -10.29
C ALA A 109 -4.61 -13.70 -11.11
N ARG A 110 -4.53 -13.77 -12.43
CA ARG A 110 -5.25 -12.90 -13.37
C ARG A 110 -6.76 -12.99 -13.19
N GLU A 111 -7.32 -14.19 -13.14
CA GLU A 111 -8.76 -14.43 -12.93
C GLU A 111 -9.23 -13.84 -11.59
N LEU A 112 -8.49 -14.09 -10.51
CA LEU A 112 -8.85 -13.61 -9.18
C LEU A 112 -8.84 -12.07 -9.12
N VAL A 113 -7.78 -11.42 -9.63
CA VAL A 113 -7.69 -9.95 -9.63
C VAL A 113 -8.74 -9.34 -10.57
N SER A 114 -9.00 -9.94 -11.74
CA SER A 114 -10.07 -9.51 -12.64
C SER A 114 -11.44 -9.55 -11.97
N GLY A 115 -11.74 -10.61 -11.21
CA GLY A 115 -12.97 -10.72 -10.42
C GLY A 115 -13.10 -9.61 -9.36
N LEU A 116 -12.00 -9.23 -8.69
CA LEU A 116 -12.00 -8.12 -7.73
C LEU A 116 -12.23 -6.77 -8.42
N VAL A 117 -11.58 -6.54 -9.56
CA VAL A 117 -11.75 -5.30 -10.34
C VAL A 117 -13.18 -5.19 -10.87
N ALA A 118 -13.76 -6.29 -11.40
CA ALA A 118 -15.14 -6.32 -11.85
C ALA A 118 -16.11 -6.01 -10.70
N LYS A 119 -15.93 -6.64 -9.52
CA LYS A 119 -16.75 -6.35 -8.34
C LYS A 119 -16.65 -4.88 -7.91
N ALA A 120 -15.44 -4.31 -7.88
CA ALA A 120 -15.22 -2.91 -7.56
C ALA A 120 -15.85 -1.97 -8.59
N GLY A 121 -15.81 -2.32 -9.87
CA GLY A 121 -16.39 -1.55 -10.97
C GLY A 121 -17.92 -1.54 -10.98
N ASN A 122 -18.56 -2.64 -10.54
CA ASN A 122 -20.00 -2.82 -10.47
C ASN A 122 -20.64 -2.28 -9.18
N GLY A 123 -19.83 -1.91 -8.16
CA GLY A 123 -20.33 -1.34 -6.92
C GLY A 123 -20.95 0.06 -7.09
N HIS A 124 -21.80 0.45 -6.15
CA HIS A 124 -22.48 1.75 -6.11
C HIS A 124 -22.28 2.45 -4.75
N PRO A 125 -21.34 3.43 -4.66
CA PRO A 125 -20.47 3.97 -5.72
C PRO A 125 -19.39 2.97 -6.17
N ARG A 126 -18.90 3.13 -7.41
CA ARG A 126 -17.76 2.34 -7.91
C ARG A 126 -16.55 2.46 -6.95
N ASN A 127 -15.93 1.32 -6.67
CA ASN A 127 -14.75 1.25 -5.82
C ASN A 127 -13.46 1.15 -6.64
N PHE A 128 -12.35 0.89 -5.99
CA PHE A 128 -11.03 0.89 -6.59
C PHE A 128 -10.14 -0.23 -6.03
N VAL A 129 -9.43 -0.93 -6.90
CA VAL A 129 -8.44 -1.95 -6.56
C VAL A 129 -7.04 -1.42 -6.85
N ARG A 130 -6.19 -1.34 -5.85
CA ARG A 130 -4.79 -1.03 -6.01
C ARG A 130 -4.00 -2.32 -6.09
N VAL A 131 -3.27 -2.55 -7.19
CA VAL A 131 -2.30 -3.63 -7.26
C VAL A 131 -0.97 -3.11 -6.74
N ASP A 132 -0.53 -3.65 -5.60
CA ASP A 132 0.72 -3.25 -4.95
C ASP A 132 1.93 -3.76 -5.74
N MET A 133 3.02 -3.01 -5.72
CA MET A 133 4.26 -3.38 -6.37
C MET A 133 5.15 -4.16 -5.40
N GLU A 134 5.60 -5.30 -5.85
CA GLU A 134 6.51 -6.17 -5.13
C GLU A 134 7.95 -6.02 -5.67
N GLY A 135 8.81 -6.99 -5.47
CA GLY A 135 10.19 -6.95 -5.94
C GLY A 135 10.31 -6.90 -7.47
N SER A 136 11.52 -6.62 -7.95
CA SER A 136 11.81 -6.43 -9.38
C SER A 136 11.36 -7.57 -10.28
N PRO A 137 11.40 -8.88 -9.89
CA PRO A 137 10.89 -9.97 -10.70
C PRO A 137 9.41 -9.87 -11.06
N TYR A 138 8.64 -9.19 -10.23
CA TYR A 138 7.18 -9.03 -10.39
C TYR A 138 6.79 -7.74 -11.12
N THR A 139 7.73 -6.78 -11.26
CA THR A 139 7.38 -5.43 -11.74
C THR A 139 6.71 -5.45 -13.11
N GLN A 140 7.28 -6.12 -14.10
CA GLN A 140 6.71 -6.13 -15.45
C GLN A 140 5.36 -6.85 -15.48
N ARG A 141 5.27 -8.03 -14.85
CA ARG A 141 4.02 -8.82 -14.79
C ARG A 141 2.89 -8.02 -14.13
N THR A 142 3.20 -7.27 -13.07
CA THR A 142 2.23 -6.41 -12.39
C THR A 142 1.74 -5.28 -13.29
N LEU A 143 2.64 -4.60 -13.99
CA LEU A 143 2.28 -3.52 -14.89
C LEU A 143 1.47 -4.01 -16.09
N ASP A 144 1.84 -5.14 -16.68
CA ASP A 144 1.13 -5.75 -17.80
C ASP A 144 -0.30 -6.12 -17.41
N LEU A 145 -0.48 -6.76 -16.25
CA LEU A 145 -1.81 -7.11 -15.75
C LEU A 145 -2.67 -5.85 -15.49
N VAL A 146 -2.11 -4.82 -14.85
CA VAL A 146 -2.85 -3.58 -14.59
C VAL A 146 -3.25 -2.90 -15.90
N HIS A 147 -2.37 -2.85 -16.90
CA HIS A 147 -2.68 -2.30 -18.23
C HIS A 147 -3.79 -3.10 -18.92
N GLU A 148 -3.73 -4.42 -18.87
CA GLU A 148 -4.75 -5.29 -19.43
C GLU A 148 -6.13 -5.06 -18.79
N LEU A 149 -6.17 -5.11 -17.45
CA LEU A 149 -7.41 -4.92 -16.71
C LEU A 149 -8.02 -3.52 -16.91
N HIS A 150 -7.17 -2.48 -16.94
CA HIS A 150 -7.62 -1.11 -17.14
C HIS A 150 -8.25 -0.88 -18.53
N ARG A 151 -7.78 -1.57 -19.57
CA ARG A 151 -8.32 -1.48 -20.93
C ARG A 151 -9.66 -2.17 -21.12
N GLN A 152 -10.02 -3.09 -20.21
CA GLN A 152 -11.31 -3.78 -20.31
C GLN A 152 -12.47 -2.79 -20.14
N PRO A 153 -13.57 -2.95 -20.92
CA PRO A 153 -14.73 -2.09 -20.81
C PRO A 153 -15.24 -2.00 -19.36
N GLY A 154 -15.51 -0.79 -18.90
CA GLY A 154 -16.00 -0.56 -17.54
C GLY A 154 -14.92 -0.47 -16.46
N ASN A 155 -13.66 -0.84 -16.71
CA ASN A 155 -12.60 -0.86 -15.70
C ASN A 155 -11.77 0.43 -15.62
N ALA A 156 -11.96 1.37 -16.53
CA ALA A 156 -11.25 2.66 -16.47
C ALA A 156 -11.49 3.35 -15.13
N GLY A 157 -10.39 3.72 -14.45
CA GLY A 157 -10.43 4.35 -13.13
C GLY A 157 -10.73 3.42 -11.94
N VAL A 158 -10.94 2.11 -12.17
CA VAL A 158 -11.22 1.10 -11.11
C VAL A 158 -9.97 0.39 -10.62
N VAL A 159 -8.94 0.27 -11.44
CA VAL A 159 -7.68 -0.38 -11.11
C VAL A 159 -6.50 0.56 -11.29
N GLY A 160 -5.44 0.38 -10.50
CA GLY A 160 -4.20 1.14 -10.62
C GLY A 160 -3.01 0.43 -10.00
N ALA A 161 -1.81 0.93 -10.33
CA ALA A 161 -0.53 0.36 -9.94
C ALA A 161 0.19 1.18 -8.85
N VAL A 162 1.22 0.60 -8.28
CA VAL A 162 2.20 1.28 -7.42
C VAL A 162 3.53 1.39 -8.17
N ILE A 163 4.16 2.55 -8.09
CA ILE A 163 5.51 2.78 -8.60
C ILE A 163 6.45 3.10 -7.43
N GLN A 164 7.63 2.49 -7.47
CA GLN A 164 8.67 2.65 -6.46
C GLN A 164 9.79 3.54 -7.02
N SER A 165 9.98 4.74 -6.44
CA SER A 165 10.92 5.74 -6.97
C SER A 165 12.40 5.31 -6.91
N TYR A 166 12.73 4.29 -6.14
CA TYR A 166 14.11 3.77 -6.13
C TYR A 166 14.44 2.96 -7.39
N MET A 167 13.44 2.48 -8.15
CA MET A 167 13.63 1.75 -9.39
C MET A 167 14.09 2.67 -10.52
N ARG A 168 15.16 2.30 -11.23
CA ARG A 168 15.69 3.09 -12.35
C ARG A 168 14.71 3.22 -13.52
N ARG A 169 13.87 2.21 -13.73
CA ARG A 169 12.80 2.21 -14.74
C ARG A 169 11.59 3.07 -14.39
N GLY A 170 11.53 3.60 -13.15
CA GLY A 170 10.33 4.23 -12.59
C GLY A 170 9.77 5.39 -13.42
N GLU A 171 10.61 6.17 -14.09
CA GLU A 171 10.17 7.26 -14.96
C GLU A 171 9.43 6.73 -16.19
N GLN A 172 10.04 5.79 -16.91
CA GLN A 172 9.43 5.17 -18.09
C GLN A 172 8.12 4.45 -17.76
N ASP A 173 8.06 3.79 -16.60
CA ASP A 173 6.84 3.13 -16.14
C ASP A 173 5.73 4.14 -15.83
N VAL A 174 6.07 5.28 -15.19
CA VAL A 174 5.14 6.38 -14.94
C VAL A 174 4.60 6.95 -16.25
N GLU A 175 5.46 7.23 -17.24
CA GLU A 175 5.03 7.74 -18.54
C GLU A 175 4.02 6.84 -19.22
N LYS A 176 4.27 5.52 -19.25
CA LYS A 176 3.36 4.53 -19.85
C LYS A 176 2.02 4.46 -19.13
N LEU A 177 2.03 4.48 -17.79
CA LEU A 177 0.80 4.45 -16.99
C LEU A 177 -0.01 5.74 -17.15
N LEU A 178 0.65 6.91 -17.20
CA LEU A 178 -0.01 8.19 -17.44
C LEU A 178 -0.63 8.26 -18.83
N ALA A 179 0.08 7.80 -19.87
CA ALA A 179 -0.46 7.73 -21.23
C ALA A 179 -1.71 6.86 -21.33
N ALA A 180 -1.82 5.84 -20.47
CA ALA A 180 -3.00 4.98 -20.39
C ALA A 180 -4.10 5.51 -19.46
N GLY A 181 -3.90 6.63 -18.75
CA GLY A 181 -4.87 7.17 -17.79
C GLY A 181 -4.93 6.40 -16.46
N ILE A 182 -3.91 5.61 -16.14
CA ILE A 182 -3.89 4.71 -14.96
C ILE A 182 -3.46 5.47 -13.71
N ARG A 183 -4.25 5.30 -12.63
CA ARG A 183 -3.96 5.90 -11.32
C ARG A 183 -2.77 5.22 -10.65
N ILE A 184 -1.82 6.01 -10.13
CA ILE A 184 -0.58 5.56 -9.53
C ILE A 184 -0.54 5.89 -8.04
N ARG A 185 -0.02 4.96 -7.22
CA ARG A 185 0.54 5.25 -5.90
C ARG A 185 2.05 5.32 -6.03
N LEU A 186 2.65 6.47 -5.71
CA LEU A 186 4.11 6.61 -5.70
C LEU A 186 4.64 6.38 -4.28
N CYS A 187 5.58 5.45 -4.11
CA CYS A 187 6.34 5.24 -2.88
C CYS A 187 7.85 5.22 -3.16
N LYS A 188 8.68 5.21 -2.10
CA LYS A 188 10.15 5.17 -2.27
C LYS A 188 10.66 3.79 -2.70
N GLY A 189 10.04 2.73 -2.20
CA GLY A 189 10.46 1.34 -2.35
C GLY A 189 10.99 0.76 -1.03
N ALA A 190 10.84 -0.56 -0.87
CA ALA A 190 11.18 -1.25 0.37
C ALA A 190 12.03 -2.51 0.18
N TYR A 191 12.09 -3.07 -1.03
CA TYR A 191 12.82 -4.29 -1.32
C TYR A 191 14.32 -4.02 -1.46
N LYS A 192 15.13 -5.07 -1.29
CA LYS A 192 16.58 -5.01 -1.51
C LYS A 192 16.83 -5.40 -2.96
N GLU A 193 17.15 -4.40 -3.78
CA GLU A 193 17.43 -4.57 -5.21
C GLU A 193 18.90 -4.23 -5.51
N PRO A 194 19.50 -4.86 -6.52
CA PRO A 194 20.89 -4.59 -6.90
C PRO A 194 21.03 -3.21 -7.58
N PRO A 195 22.27 -2.66 -7.66
CA PRO A 195 22.52 -1.32 -8.20
C PRO A 195 22.09 -1.10 -9.64
N GLU A 196 22.06 -2.17 -10.45
CA GLU A 196 21.64 -2.14 -11.87
C GLU A 196 20.13 -1.85 -11.98
N ILE A 197 19.36 -2.26 -10.97
CA ILE A 197 17.89 -2.16 -10.96
C ILE A 197 17.45 -0.93 -10.19
N ALA A 198 18.11 -0.61 -9.06
CA ALA A 198 17.65 0.44 -8.16
C ALA A 198 18.76 1.40 -7.72
N TYR A 199 18.39 2.64 -7.45
CA TYR A 199 19.24 3.63 -6.81
C TYR A 199 19.59 3.19 -5.39
N GLN A 200 20.88 3.24 -5.05
CA GLN A 200 21.38 2.83 -3.74
C GLN A 200 21.47 4.00 -2.74
N LYS A 201 21.68 5.21 -3.24
CA LYS A 201 21.80 6.40 -2.40
C LYS A 201 20.43 7.01 -2.12
N LYS A 202 20.16 7.29 -0.85
CA LYS A 202 18.92 7.92 -0.42
C LYS A 202 18.65 9.24 -1.16
N SER A 203 19.67 10.03 -1.44
CA SER A 203 19.56 11.30 -2.18
C SER A 203 19.04 11.11 -3.61
N GLU A 204 19.49 10.06 -4.30
CA GLU A 204 19.03 9.72 -5.66
C GLU A 204 17.56 9.27 -5.63
N VAL A 205 17.18 8.41 -4.65
CA VAL A 205 15.80 7.97 -4.46
C VAL A 205 14.88 9.17 -4.15
N ASP A 206 15.32 10.07 -3.26
CA ASP A 206 14.56 11.28 -2.90
C ASP A 206 14.40 12.23 -4.11
N ALA A 207 15.47 12.45 -4.89
CA ALA A 207 15.42 13.26 -6.10
C ALA A 207 14.46 12.68 -7.14
N ASN A 208 14.55 11.37 -7.40
CA ASN A 208 13.63 10.70 -8.31
C ASN A 208 12.18 10.72 -7.80
N TYR A 209 11.97 10.55 -6.48
CA TYR A 209 10.63 10.67 -5.87
C TYR A 209 10.00 12.03 -6.16
N VAL A 210 10.75 13.14 -5.98
CA VAL A 210 10.27 14.49 -6.27
C VAL A 210 9.99 14.66 -7.76
N LYS A 211 10.89 14.17 -8.64
CA LYS A 211 10.69 14.20 -10.10
C LYS A 211 9.38 13.50 -10.49
N LEU A 212 9.20 12.26 -10.08
CA LEU A 212 8.01 11.48 -10.39
C LEU A 212 6.74 12.10 -9.78
N THR A 213 6.82 12.65 -8.55
CA THR A 213 5.69 13.39 -7.95
C THR A 213 5.24 14.54 -8.84
N LYS A 214 6.16 15.32 -9.39
CA LYS A 214 5.82 16.44 -10.29
C LYS A 214 5.14 15.96 -11.58
N MET A 215 5.60 14.86 -12.16
CA MET A 215 4.96 14.23 -13.32
C MET A 215 3.52 13.80 -13.02
N LEU A 216 3.32 13.14 -11.89
CA LEU A 216 2.00 12.69 -11.44
C LEU A 216 1.04 13.87 -11.22
N LEU A 217 1.48 14.90 -10.52
CA LEU A 217 0.65 16.06 -10.20
C LEU A 217 0.25 16.86 -11.46
N LYS A 218 1.11 16.94 -12.48
CA LYS A 218 0.80 17.60 -13.76
C LYS A 218 -0.15 16.82 -14.66
N SER A 219 -0.32 15.53 -14.46
CA SER A 219 -1.08 14.68 -15.37
C SER A 219 -2.60 14.93 -15.36
N GLY A 220 -3.14 15.56 -14.32
CA GLY A 220 -4.58 15.70 -14.11
C GLY A 220 -5.29 14.43 -13.65
N ILE A 221 -4.58 13.30 -13.55
CA ILE A 221 -5.11 12.04 -13.05
C ILE A 221 -4.99 12.01 -11.52
N TYR A 222 -5.96 11.40 -10.83
CA TYR A 222 -5.95 11.29 -9.37
C TYR A 222 -4.92 10.25 -8.88
N HIS A 223 -3.86 10.71 -8.24
CA HIS A 223 -2.76 9.88 -7.75
C HIS A 223 -2.61 9.90 -6.23
N GLY A 224 -1.92 8.89 -5.68
CA GLY A 224 -1.52 8.81 -4.28
C GLY A 224 -0.01 9.05 -4.11
N ILE A 225 0.34 10.03 -3.28
CA ILE A 225 1.72 10.38 -2.92
C ILE A 225 2.02 9.74 -1.56
N ALA A 226 2.64 8.54 -1.58
CA ALA A 226 2.80 7.69 -0.40
C ALA A 226 4.15 7.92 0.28
N THR A 227 4.15 8.70 1.37
CA THR A 227 5.37 9.01 2.12
C THR A 227 5.07 9.47 3.55
N HIS A 228 6.03 9.21 4.47
CA HIS A 228 6.06 9.77 5.83
C HIS A 228 7.16 10.84 5.98
N ASP A 229 7.91 11.14 4.89
CA ASP A 229 9.01 12.11 4.90
C ASP A 229 8.47 13.52 4.70
N PRO A 230 8.59 14.43 5.72
CA PRO A 230 8.10 15.79 5.62
C PRO A 230 8.64 16.55 4.42
N ARG A 231 9.91 16.32 4.05
CA ARG A 231 10.54 17.01 2.92
C ARG A 231 9.89 16.64 1.58
N MET A 232 9.47 15.38 1.42
CA MET A 232 8.75 14.93 0.22
C MET A 232 7.34 15.53 0.16
N ILE A 233 6.68 15.61 1.31
CA ILE A 233 5.36 16.25 1.43
C ILE A 233 5.44 17.75 1.12
N GLU A 234 6.39 18.45 1.72
CA GLU A 234 6.64 19.87 1.49
C GLU A 234 6.95 20.16 0.01
N ALA A 235 7.79 19.33 -0.63
CA ALA A 235 8.10 19.45 -2.05
C ALA A 235 6.85 19.27 -2.94
N ALA A 236 5.98 18.28 -2.61
CA ALA A 236 4.73 18.07 -3.32
C ALA A 236 3.75 19.24 -3.15
N ILE A 237 3.60 19.76 -1.92
CA ILE A 237 2.74 20.90 -1.60
C ILE A 237 3.24 22.17 -2.29
N ALA A 238 4.56 22.45 -2.21
CA ALA A 238 5.14 23.62 -2.86
C ALA A 238 4.91 23.59 -4.37
N PHE A 239 5.12 22.43 -4.99
CA PHE A 239 4.88 22.27 -6.42
C PHE A 239 3.38 22.39 -6.77
N ALA A 240 2.48 21.78 -5.99
CA ALA A 240 1.05 21.90 -6.23
C ALA A 240 0.56 23.36 -6.14
N ARG A 241 1.07 24.13 -5.18
CA ARG A 241 0.77 25.57 -5.05
C ARG A 241 1.32 26.38 -6.22
N GLN A 242 2.56 26.13 -6.63
CA GLN A 242 3.20 26.79 -7.77
C GLN A 242 2.41 26.58 -9.07
N GLU A 243 1.99 25.37 -9.34
CA GLU A 243 1.24 24.98 -10.56
C GLU A 243 -0.28 25.16 -10.41
N ARG A 244 -0.75 25.69 -9.28
CA ARG A 244 -2.19 25.89 -8.95
C ARG A 244 -3.02 24.60 -9.04
N ILE A 245 -2.41 23.47 -8.65
CA ILE A 245 -3.07 22.16 -8.62
C ILE A 245 -3.96 22.09 -7.38
N PRO A 246 -5.26 21.80 -7.52
CA PRO A 246 -6.19 21.75 -6.39
C PRO A 246 -5.82 20.65 -5.38
N PRO A 247 -5.93 20.89 -4.06
CA PRO A 247 -5.63 19.89 -3.04
C PRO A 247 -6.46 18.60 -3.14
N GLN A 248 -7.62 18.67 -3.81
CA GLN A 248 -8.52 17.53 -3.98
C GLN A 248 -8.18 16.65 -5.19
N SER A 249 -7.27 17.06 -6.07
CA SER A 249 -6.91 16.33 -7.29
C SER A 249 -5.93 15.17 -7.06
N PHE A 250 -5.37 15.05 -5.85
CA PHE A 250 -4.50 13.96 -5.43
C PHE A 250 -4.66 13.70 -3.92
N GLU A 251 -4.01 12.69 -3.40
CA GLU A 251 -4.00 12.41 -1.95
C GLU A 251 -2.61 12.05 -1.46
N PHE A 252 -2.30 12.44 -0.22
CA PHE A 252 -1.18 11.86 0.51
C PHE A 252 -1.57 10.50 1.09
N GLN A 253 -0.62 9.57 1.17
CA GLN A 253 -0.86 8.25 1.74
C GLN A 253 0.19 7.92 2.80
N MET A 254 -0.27 7.38 3.94
CA MET A 254 0.59 6.98 5.05
C MET A 254 0.12 5.65 5.63
N LEU A 255 1.03 4.94 6.29
CA LEU A 255 0.72 3.69 6.96
C LEU A 255 -0.04 3.94 8.27
N TYR A 256 -0.91 2.99 8.61
CA TYR A 256 -1.65 2.97 9.86
C TYR A 256 -0.71 3.04 11.08
N GLY A 257 -1.05 3.85 12.06
CA GLY A 257 -0.29 4.03 13.30
C GLY A 257 1.02 4.82 13.20
N ILE A 258 1.41 5.25 11.99
CA ILE A 258 2.65 6.00 11.76
C ILE A 258 2.34 7.47 11.47
N ARG A 259 2.99 8.39 12.22
CA ARG A 259 2.86 9.85 12.04
C ARG A 259 1.40 10.33 12.02
N ARG A 260 0.59 9.87 12.98
CA ARG A 260 -0.81 10.32 13.13
C ARG A 260 -0.91 11.84 13.28
N ASP A 261 0.09 12.47 13.92
CA ASP A 261 0.25 13.92 14.01
C ASP A 261 0.25 14.58 12.62
N LEU A 262 1.06 14.05 11.72
CA LEU A 262 1.22 14.57 10.36
C LEU A 262 -0.01 14.28 9.49
N GLN A 263 -0.62 13.11 9.63
CA GLN A 263 -1.87 12.76 8.95
C GLN A 263 -2.97 13.78 9.27
N GLN A 264 -3.20 14.05 10.56
CA GLN A 264 -4.21 15.02 11.01
C GLN A 264 -3.86 16.45 10.63
N LYS A 265 -2.57 16.82 10.65
CA LYS A 265 -2.11 18.13 10.18
C LYS A 265 -2.50 18.36 8.72
N LEU A 266 -2.20 17.40 7.83
CA LEU A 266 -2.53 17.49 6.40
C LEU A 266 -4.04 17.63 6.17
N VAL A 267 -4.86 16.88 6.88
CA VAL A 267 -6.33 17.00 6.79
C VAL A 267 -6.79 18.40 7.22
N ARG A 268 -6.29 18.93 8.35
CA ARG A 268 -6.63 20.30 8.80
C ARG A 268 -6.19 21.38 7.83
N GLU A 269 -5.11 21.14 7.07
CA GLU A 269 -4.62 22.05 6.01
C GLU A 269 -5.39 21.89 4.69
N GLY A 270 -6.42 21.04 4.62
CA GLY A 270 -7.29 20.85 3.47
C GLY A 270 -6.78 19.84 2.44
N TRP A 271 -5.67 19.12 2.72
CA TRP A 271 -5.16 18.07 1.84
C TRP A 271 -5.91 16.76 2.03
N ARG A 272 -6.11 16.03 0.95
CA ARG A 272 -6.65 14.67 1.04
C ARG A 272 -5.61 13.73 1.63
N MET A 273 -6.06 12.87 2.54
CA MET A 273 -5.24 11.88 3.22
C MET A 273 -5.89 10.51 3.15
N ARG A 274 -5.12 9.49 2.81
CA ARG A 274 -5.52 8.09 2.86
C ARG A 274 -4.58 7.31 3.77
N VAL A 275 -5.14 6.47 4.63
CA VAL A 275 -4.38 5.60 5.53
C VAL A 275 -4.41 4.18 4.98
N TYR A 276 -3.23 3.60 4.77
CA TYR A 276 -3.06 2.20 4.41
C TYR A 276 -3.14 1.36 5.67
N ILE A 277 -4.17 0.53 5.77
CA ILE A 277 -4.49 -0.28 6.94
C ILE A 277 -4.24 -1.76 6.63
N PRO A 278 -3.11 -2.33 7.09
CA PRO A 278 -2.89 -3.76 7.05
C PRO A 278 -3.65 -4.46 8.17
N PHE A 279 -4.15 -5.66 7.89
CA PHE A 279 -4.78 -6.56 8.85
C PHE A 279 -4.53 -8.02 8.43
N GLY A 280 -4.78 -8.97 9.32
CA GLY A 280 -4.66 -10.40 9.00
C GLY A 280 -3.67 -11.13 9.92
N THR A 281 -3.60 -12.45 9.75
CA THR A 281 -2.81 -13.35 10.60
C THR A 281 -1.31 -13.23 10.33
N GLU A 282 -0.91 -12.84 9.11
CA GLU A 282 0.50 -12.70 8.67
C GLU A 282 1.14 -11.36 9.15
N TRP A 283 0.77 -10.89 10.34
CA TRP A 283 1.19 -9.57 10.84
C TRP A 283 2.65 -9.52 11.29
N TYR A 284 3.24 -10.65 11.72
CA TYR A 284 4.59 -10.66 12.29
C TYR A 284 5.67 -10.24 11.28
N PRO A 285 5.76 -10.81 10.07
CA PRO A 285 6.71 -10.35 9.06
C PRO A 285 6.53 -8.86 8.70
N TYR A 286 5.29 -8.41 8.61
CA TYR A 286 4.99 -7.00 8.36
C TYR A 286 5.52 -6.10 9.49
N LEU A 287 5.24 -6.44 10.76
CA LEU A 287 5.72 -5.68 11.92
C LEU A 287 7.26 -5.60 11.94
N MET A 288 7.95 -6.70 11.71
CA MET A 288 9.40 -6.77 11.70
C MET A 288 10.01 -5.87 10.60
N ARG A 289 9.41 -5.83 9.40
CA ARG A 289 9.82 -4.89 8.33
C ARG A 289 9.64 -3.42 8.76
N ARG A 290 8.54 -3.08 9.44
CA ARG A 290 8.31 -1.70 9.96
C ARG A 290 9.31 -1.31 11.04
N LEU A 291 9.71 -2.24 11.90
CA LEU A 291 10.75 -2.02 12.91
C LEU A 291 12.15 -1.85 12.26
N ALA A 292 12.44 -2.64 11.23
CA ALA A 292 13.69 -2.57 10.48
C ALA A 292 13.87 -1.23 9.73
N GLU A 293 12.78 -0.62 9.25
CA GLU A 293 12.82 0.67 8.55
C GLU A 293 13.09 1.86 9.48
N ARG A 294 12.65 1.78 10.73
CA ARG A 294 12.84 2.84 11.74
C ARG A 294 13.16 2.25 13.10
N PRO A 295 14.45 2.12 13.46
CA PRO A 295 14.88 1.63 14.77
C PRO A 295 14.32 2.43 15.97
N ALA A 296 13.99 3.71 15.76
CA ALA A 296 13.29 4.51 16.77
C ALA A 296 11.92 3.94 17.17
N ASN A 297 11.23 3.23 16.26
CA ASN A 297 9.99 2.54 16.57
C ASN A 297 10.23 1.38 17.58
N LEU A 298 11.38 0.73 17.52
CA LEU A 298 11.75 -0.33 18.49
C LEU A 298 11.90 0.24 19.90
N LEU A 299 12.63 1.36 20.08
CA LEU A 299 12.78 2.03 21.36
C LEU A 299 11.44 2.49 21.95
N PHE A 300 10.54 2.97 21.08
CA PHE A 300 9.20 3.35 21.50
C PHE A 300 8.36 2.14 21.94
N LEU A 301 8.42 1.03 21.22
CA LEU A 301 7.73 -0.21 21.59
C LEU A 301 8.24 -0.75 22.92
N MET A 302 9.57 -0.80 23.12
CA MET A 302 10.18 -1.24 24.36
C MET A 302 9.74 -0.37 25.57
N LYS A 303 9.64 0.95 25.41
CA LYS A 303 9.16 1.85 26.47
C LYS A 303 7.69 1.64 26.84
N ASN A 304 6.87 1.10 25.92
CA ASN A 304 5.43 0.91 26.14
C ASN A 304 5.04 -0.54 26.49
N ILE A 305 5.99 -1.49 26.49
CA ILE A 305 5.76 -2.86 26.98
C ILE A 305 5.65 -2.87 28.51
N PHE A 306 6.31 -1.94 29.20
CA PHE A 306 6.37 -1.86 30.65
C PHE A 306 5.39 -0.82 31.25
N ARG A 307 4.48 -0.30 30.44
CA ARG A 307 3.33 0.49 30.86
C ARG A 307 2.02 -0.22 30.50
#